data_c77a1f1e601bc62b440d2fafa5f78080
#
_entry.id   c77a1f1e601bc62b440d2fafa5f78080
#
_cell.length_a   1.000
_cell.length_b   1.000
_cell.length_c   1.000
_cell.angle_alpha   90.00
_cell.angle_beta   90.00
_cell.angle_gamma   90.00
#
_symmetry.space_group_name_H-M   'P 1'
#
loop_
_entity.id
_entity.type
_entity.pdbx_description
1 polymer ?
#
loop_
_entity_poly.entity_id
_entity_poly.type
_entity_poly.pdbx_seq_one_letter_code
_entity_poly.pdbx_strand_id
1 'polypeptide(L)'
;TLHTLPKLFLADGMGEVIKYGMIRDEKLFTLLEQHTLETVSEVMDEIVPTCIDIKRDVVEHDEFDTGERMILNFGHTLGHAVESYYHYETYTHGSAVAAGMCMMTRATCTPELYVRLCDCVKAYDLPTEVDAPVAELVPLCGNDKKRASASLRFIVCETIGRAEIRSMPFTEFAAWMGGVDA
;
A
#
# COMPACT_ATOMS: atom_id res chain seq x y z
N THR A 1 -6.70 9.80 -22.85
CA THR A 1 -7.58 8.97 -22.00
C THR A 1 -7.50 9.37 -20.53
N LEU A 2 -6.30 9.63 -19.95
CA LEU A 2 -6.19 10.03 -18.53
C LEU A 2 -6.88 11.37 -18.22
N HIS A 3 -6.84 12.34 -19.13
CA HIS A 3 -7.50 13.65 -18.97
C HIS A 3 -9.04 13.58 -18.88
N THR A 4 -9.65 12.46 -19.27
CA THR A 4 -11.10 12.25 -19.18
C THR A 4 -11.51 11.34 -18.05
N LEU A 5 -10.55 10.88 -17.24
CA LEU A 5 -10.81 10.03 -16.09
C LEU A 5 -11.46 10.86 -14.96
N PRO A 6 -12.59 10.41 -14.38
CA PRO A 6 -13.13 11.05 -13.19
C PRO A 6 -12.11 11.10 -12.05
N LYS A 7 -12.09 12.19 -11.28
CA LYS A 7 -11.12 12.41 -10.18
C LYS A 7 -11.02 11.22 -9.22
N LEU A 8 -12.15 10.61 -8.88
CA LEU A 8 -12.18 9.45 -7.99
C LEU A 8 -11.32 8.29 -8.52
N PHE A 9 -11.42 7.97 -9.80
CA PHE A 9 -10.65 6.89 -10.40
C PHE A 9 -9.18 7.25 -10.61
N LEU A 10 -8.89 8.54 -10.82
CA LEU A 10 -7.52 9.01 -10.85
C LEU A 10 -6.89 8.87 -9.46
N ALA A 11 -7.56 9.35 -8.41
CA ALA A 11 -7.10 9.21 -7.03
C ALA A 11 -6.89 7.72 -6.67
N ASP A 12 -7.83 6.86 -7.01
CA ASP A 12 -7.72 5.42 -6.79
C ASP A 12 -6.47 4.84 -7.46
N GLY A 13 -6.23 5.17 -8.72
CA GLY A 13 -5.01 4.78 -9.44
C GLY A 13 -3.72 5.29 -8.78
N MET A 14 -3.76 6.50 -8.18
CA MET A 14 -2.59 7.07 -7.50
C MET A 14 -2.18 6.28 -6.25
N GLY A 15 -3.09 5.56 -5.59
CA GLY A 15 -2.75 4.64 -4.51
C GLY A 15 -1.72 3.58 -4.96
N GLU A 16 -1.92 3.03 -6.15
CA GLU A 16 -0.97 2.08 -6.76
C GLU A 16 0.34 2.75 -7.20
N VAL A 17 0.27 3.97 -7.73
CA VAL A 17 1.47 4.74 -8.15
C VAL A 17 2.35 5.07 -6.95
N ILE A 18 1.77 5.53 -5.84
CA ILE A 18 2.48 5.79 -4.57
C ILE A 18 3.14 4.51 -4.07
N LYS A 19 2.45 3.38 -4.16
CA LYS A 19 3.03 2.08 -3.81
C LYS A 19 4.29 1.78 -4.62
N TYR A 20 4.31 2.01 -5.92
CA TYR A 20 5.50 1.80 -6.74
C TYR A 20 6.69 2.67 -6.30
N GLY A 21 6.45 3.93 -5.95
CA GLY A 21 7.46 4.80 -5.36
C GLY A 21 8.02 4.23 -4.06
N MET A 22 7.15 3.78 -3.16
CA MET A 22 7.54 3.19 -1.88
C MET A 22 8.37 1.91 -2.03
N ILE A 23 7.97 1.01 -2.92
CA ILE A 23 8.60 -0.32 -3.02
C ILE A 23 9.86 -0.37 -3.88
N ARG A 24 10.04 0.56 -4.85
CA ARG A 24 11.07 0.39 -5.87
C ARG A 24 11.76 1.66 -6.36
N ASP A 25 11.12 2.84 -6.26
CA ASP A 25 11.66 4.04 -6.89
C ASP A 25 11.46 5.31 -6.04
N GLU A 26 12.51 5.68 -5.29
CA GLU A 26 12.53 6.89 -4.48
C GLU A 26 12.36 8.17 -5.32
N LYS A 27 12.81 8.18 -6.59
CA LYS A 27 12.67 9.35 -7.47
C LYS A 27 11.21 9.55 -7.85
N LEU A 28 10.51 8.45 -8.18
CA LEU A 28 9.07 8.47 -8.41
C LEU A 28 8.33 9.00 -7.17
N PHE A 29 8.69 8.51 -5.97
CA PHE A 29 8.05 9.00 -4.74
C PHE A 29 8.31 10.49 -4.53
N THR A 30 9.54 10.95 -4.73
CA THR A 30 9.91 12.38 -4.61
C THR A 30 9.17 13.24 -5.64
N LEU A 31 8.98 12.74 -6.86
CA LEU A 31 8.16 13.42 -7.88
C LEU A 31 6.72 13.57 -7.40
N LEU A 32 6.15 12.52 -6.81
CA LEU A 32 4.78 12.55 -6.28
C LEU A 32 4.62 13.52 -5.11
N GLU A 33 5.62 13.68 -4.24
CA GLU A 33 5.61 14.66 -3.16
C GLU A 33 5.55 16.13 -3.65
N GLN A 34 5.94 16.39 -4.90
CA GLN A 34 5.93 17.73 -5.51
C GLN A 34 4.61 18.06 -6.23
N HIS A 35 3.70 17.08 -6.34
CA HIS A 35 2.44 17.22 -7.05
C HIS A 35 1.25 16.84 -6.17
N THR A 36 0.06 17.18 -6.64
CA THR A 36 -1.22 16.84 -6.02
C THR A 36 -2.12 16.18 -7.05
N LEU A 37 -3.30 15.72 -6.64
CA LEU A 37 -4.29 15.15 -7.56
C LEU A 37 -4.67 16.14 -8.69
N GLU A 38 -4.61 17.45 -8.43
CA GLU A 38 -4.90 18.49 -9.43
C GLU A 38 -3.76 18.69 -10.44
N THR A 39 -2.51 18.54 -10.01
CA THR A 39 -1.33 18.88 -10.84
C THR A 39 -0.64 17.65 -11.44
N VAL A 40 -0.92 16.45 -10.96
CA VAL A 40 -0.25 15.21 -11.38
C VAL A 40 -0.39 14.92 -12.89
N SER A 41 -1.43 15.45 -13.53
CA SER A 41 -1.60 15.32 -14.99
C SER A 41 -0.43 15.89 -15.80
N GLU A 42 0.32 16.84 -15.23
CA GLU A 42 1.48 17.48 -15.87
C GLU A 42 2.69 16.54 -16.01
N VAL A 43 2.76 15.50 -15.18
CA VAL A 43 3.89 14.55 -15.11
C VAL A 43 3.49 13.09 -15.40
N MET A 44 2.28 12.86 -15.89
CA MET A 44 1.79 11.50 -16.22
C MET A 44 2.63 10.81 -17.30
N ASP A 45 3.22 11.55 -18.20
CA ASP A 45 4.10 11.01 -19.26
C ASP A 45 5.40 10.43 -18.67
N GLU A 46 5.80 10.83 -17.47
CA GLU A 46 6.91 10.26 -16.71
C GLU A 46 6.44 9.13 -15.77
N ILE A 47 5.34 9.33 -15.06
CA ILE A 47 4.80 8.39 -14.07
C ILE A 47 4.41 7.06 -14.72
N VAL A 48 3.63 7.10 -15.82
CA VAL A 48 3.05 5.88 -16.40
C VAL A 48 4.14 4.94 -16.94
N PRO A 49 5.11 5.38 -17.74
CA PRO A 49 6.21 4.50 -18.18
C PRO A 49 7.01 3.94 -16.99
N THR A 50 7.33 4.77 -15.98
CA THR A 50 8.06 4.34 -14.78
C THR A 50 7.32 3.22 -14.05
N CYS A 51 6.01 3.36 -13.85
CA CYS A 51 5.20 2.30 -13.20
C CYS A 51 5.15 1.02 -14.04
N ILE A 52 5.05 1.13 -15.37
CA ILE A 52 5.07 -0.03 -16.28
C ILE A 52 6.41 -0.75 -16.18
N ASP A 53 7.53 0.00 -16.20
CA ASP A 53 8.87 -0.57 -16.11
C ASP A 53 9.09 -1.27 -14.77
N ILE A 54 8.73 -0.64 -13.65
CA ILE A 54 8.81 -1.27 -12.32
C ILE A 54 8.01 -2.59 -12.29
N LYS A 55 6.77 -2.56 -12.79
CA LYS A 55 5.92 -3.76 -12.81
C LYS A 55 6.50 -4.84 -13.70
N ARG A 56 6.98 -4.47 -14.90
CA ARG A 56 7.63 -5.40 -15.83
C ARG A 56 8.83 -6.06 -15.18
N ASP A 57 9.74 -5.27 -14.61
CA ASP A 57 10.97 -5.78 -14.00
C ASP A 57 10.67 -6.77 -12.88
N VAL A 58 9.71 -6.46 -12.00
CA VAL A 58 9.31 -7.35 -10.89
C VAL A 58 8.69 -8.65 -11.42
N VAL A 59 7.84 -8.56 -12.46
CA VAL A 59 7.17 -9.74 -13.04
C VAL A 59 8.15 -10.61 -13.83
N GLU A 60 9.10 -10.02 -14.58
CA GLU A 60 10.12 -10.75 -15.33
C GLU A 60 11.09 -11.49 -14.41
N HIS A 61 11.41 -10.94 -13.23
CA HIS A 61 12.27 -11.60 -12.24
C HIS A 61 11.55 -12.71 -11.46
N ASP A 62 10.22 -12.66 -11.35
CA ASP A 62 9.41 -13.64 -10.61
C ASP A 62 8.06 -13.88 -11.29
N GLU A 63 8.09 -14.57 -12.43
CA GLU A 63 6.91 -14.89 -13.24
C GLU A 63 5.86 -15.72 -12.46
N PHE A 64 6.31 -16.57 -11.54
CA PHE A 64 5.44 -17.52 -10.81
C PHE A 64 4.97 -17.01 -9.45
N ASP A 65 5.28 -15.75 -9.09
CA ASP A 65 4.89 -15.13 -7.80
C ASP A 65 5.33 -15.95 -6.56
N THR A 66 6.55 -16.45 -6.63
CA THR A 66 7.12 -17.30 -5.56
C THR A 66 7.98 -16.53 -4.57
N GLY A 67 8.38 -15.32 -4.90
CA GLY A 67 9.34 -14.53 -4.12
C GLY A 67 9.19 -13.03 -4.31
N GLU A 68 10.02 -12.41 -5.14
CA GLU A 68 10.17 -10.97 -5.25
C GLU A 68 8.88 -10.24 -5.67
N ARG A 69 8.05 -10.85 -6.50
CA ARG A 69 6.77 -10.27 -6.96
C ARG A 69 5.81 -9.93 -5.81
N MET A 70 5.95 -10.60 -4.67
CA MET A 70 5.16 -10.30 -3.48
C MET A 70 5.30 -8.84 -3.01
N ILE A 71 6.40 -8.12 -3.33
CA ILE A 71 6.56 -6.70 -2.96
C ILE A 71 5.44 -5.83 -3.51
N LEU A 72 4.82 -6.22 -4.64
CA LEU A 72 3.66 -5.54 -5.20
C LEU A 72 2.45 -5.52 -4.25
N ASN A 73 2.45 -6.38 -3.23
CA ASN A 73 1.39 -6.45 -2.22
C ASN A 73 1.64 -5.53 -1.01
N PHE A 74 2.57 -4.57 -1.08
CA PHE A 74 2.70 -3.56 -0.03
C PHE A 74 1.38 -2.81 0.17
N GLY A 75 0.93 -2.72 1.40
CA GLY A 75 -0.39 -2.17 1.76
C GLY A 75 -1.56 -3.14 1.57
N HIS A 76 -1.46 -4.16 0.71
CA HIS A 76 -2.59 -5.03 0.36
C HIS A 76 -3.05 -5.95 1.49
N THR A 77 -2.15 -6.37 2.39
CA THR A 77 -2.54 -7.24 3.51
C THR A 77 -3.64 -6.59 4.36
N LEU A 78 -3.46 -5.33 4.72
CA LEU A 78 -4.47 -4.55 5.45
C LEU A 78 -5.51 -3.95 4.52
N GLY A 79 -5.15 -3.56 3.31
CA GLY A 79 -6.08 -3.03 2.32
C GLY A 79 -7.21 -4.01 1.99
N HIS A 80 -6.91 -5.27 1.72
CA HIS A 80 -7.94 -6.31 1.51
C HIS A 80 -8.79 -6.57 2.77
N ALA A 81 -8.20 -6.44 3.96
CA ALA A 81 -8.96 -6.52 5.20
C ALA A 81 -9.94 -5.35 5.33
N VAL A 82 -9.54 -4.14 4.96
CA VAL A 82 -10.41 -2.96 4.89
C VAL A 82 -11.53 -3.17 3.88
N GLU A 83 -11.23 -3.58 2.64
CA GLU A 83 -12.24 -3.87 1.62
C GLU A 83 -13.26 -4.90 2.13
N SER A 84 -12.78 -5.98 2.75
CA SER A 84 -13.64 -7.05 3.29
C SER A 84 -14.50 -6.57 4.46
N TYR A 85 -13.93 -5.78 5.38
CA TYR A 85 -14.65 -5.24 6.54
C TYR A 85 -15.82 -4.35 6.11
N TYR A 86 -15.60 -3.53 5.10
CA TYR A 86 -16.60 -2.62 4.54
C TYR A 86 -17.38 -3.20 3.35
N HIS A 87 -17.34 -4.53 3.16
CA HIS A 87 -18.10 -5.26 2.14
C HIS A 87 -17.87 -4.75 0.71
N TYR A 88 -16.70 -4.16 0.41
CA TYR A 88 -16.32 -3.57 -0.88
C TYR A 88 -17.22 -2.40 -1.33
N GLU A 89 -17.91 -1.75 -0.39
CA GLU A 89 -18.88 -0.68 -0.69
C GLU A 89 -18.37 0.72 -0.35
N THR A 90 -17.46 0.84 0.64
CA THR A 90 -17.04 2.14 1.19
C THR A 90 -15.71 2.62 0.63
N TYR A 91 -14.75 1.70 0.48
CA TYR A 91 -13.41 2.01 -0.01
C TYR A 91 -13.21 1.41 -1.39
N THR A 92 -12.64 2.20 -2.31
CA THR A 92 -12.09 1.68 -3.57
C THR A 92 -10.79 0.93 -3.29
N HIS A 93 -10.33 0.11 -4.24
CA HIS A 93 -9.12 -0.69 -4.06
C HIS A 93 -7.90 0.17 -3.72
N GLY A 94 -7.62 1.21 -4.51
CA GLY A 94 -6.47 2.08 -4.28
C GLY A 94 -6.57 2.86 -2.96
N SER A 95 -7.78 3.26 -2.55
CA SER A 95 -7.99 3.92 -1.26
C SER A 95 -7.73 2.97 -0.09
N ALA A 96 -8.20 1.72 -0.17
CA ALA A 96 -7.93 0.70 0.84
C ALA A 96 -6.45 0.34 0.93
N VAL A 97 -5.76 0.22 -0.22
CA VAL A 97 -4.31 -0.02 -0.28
C VAL A 97 -3.53 1.15 0.31
N ALA A 98 -3.91 2.40 0.01
CA ALA A 98 -3.27 3.60 0.56
C ALA A 98 -3.34 3.63 2.09
N ALA A 99 -4.54 3.42 2.67
CA ALA A 99 -4.71 3.30 4.11
C ALA A 99 -3.87 2.12 4.68
N GLY A 100 -3.88 0.97 3.99
CA GLY A 100 -3.08 -0.20 4.37
C GLY A 100 -1.58 0.06 4.37
N MET A 101 -1.06 0.84 3.40
CA MET A 101 0.34 1.27 3.39
C MET A 101 0.66 2.15 4.61
N CYS A 102 -0.19 3.13 4.92
CA CYS A 102 0.00 4.01 6.07
C CYS A 102 -0.02 3.22 7.39
N MET A 103 -0.97 2.30 7.59
CA MET A 103 -1.04 1.45 8.78
C MET A 103 0.21 0.57 8.94
N MET A 104 0.69 -0.07 7.85
CA MET A 104 1.92 -0.87 7.88
C MET A 104 3.13 -0.01 8.20
N THR A 105 3.25 1.17 7.57
CA THR A 105 4.38 2.09 7.80
C THR A 105 4.38 2.63 9.23
N ARG A 106 3.23 2.95 9.80
CA ARG A 106 3.10 3.35 11.21
C ARG A 106 3.65 2.29 12.17
N ALA A 107 3.42 1.01 11.86
CA ALA A 107 3.87 -0.11 12.68
C ALA A 107 5.37 -0.43 12.51
N THR A 108 6.00 -0.08 11.38
CA THR A 108 7.33 -0.60 11.01
C THR A 108 8.42 0.45 10.90
N CYS A 109 8.06 1.73 10.72
CA CYS A 109 8.99 2.75 10.27
C CYS A 109 9.18 3.88 11.28
N THR A 110 10.12 4.77 10.96
CA THR A 110 10.30 6.00 11.75
C THR A 110 9.09 6.93 11.59
N PRO A 111 8.80 7.77 12.59
CA PRO A 111 7.73 8.77 12.49
C PRO A 111 7.87 9.68 11.26
N GLU A 112 9.09 10.02 10.87
CA GLU A 112 9.37 10.91 9.74
C GLU A 112 8.94 10.27 8.42
N LEU A 113 9.23 8.98 8.22
CA LEU A 113 8.82 8.26 7.01
C LEU A 113 7.32 8.07 6.95
N TYR A 114 6.70 7.76 8.10
CA TYR A 114 5.24 7.68 8.22
C TYR A 114 4.57 8.98 7.84
N VAL A 115 5.05 10.13 8.35
CA VAL A 115 4.51 11.46 8.02
C VAL A 115 4.66 11.74 6.53
N ARG A 116 5.85 11.50 5.94
CA ARG A 116 6.06 11.70 4.49
C ARG A 116 5.09 10.89 3.65
N LEU A 117 4.88 9.60 3.97
CA LEU A 117 3.91 8.78 3.24
C LEU A 117 2.49 9.32 3.39
N CYS A 118 2.07 9.65 4.62
CA CYS A 118 0.73 10.18 4.87
C CYS A 118 0.48 11.51 4.14
N ASP A 119 1.45 12.40 4.11
CA ASP A 119 1.34 13.68 3.40
C ASP A 119 1.22 13.47 1.90
N CYS A 120 2.03 12.56 1.33
CA CYS A 120 1.92 12.17 -0.07
C CYS A 120 0.53 11.56 -0.37
N VAL A 121 0.04 10.62 0.43
CA VAL A 121 -1.28 9.98 0.28
C VAL A 121 -2.42 11.03 0.31
N LYS A 122 -2.39 11.96 1.28
CA LYS A 122 -3.37 13.05 1.40
C LYS A 122 -3.35 14.01 0.20
N ALA A 123 -2.19 14.28 -0.40
CA ALA A 123 -2.07 15.14 -1.57
C ALA A 123 -2.84 14.59 -2.79
N TYR A 124 -3.18 13.30 -2.77
CA TYR A 124 -3.95 12.61 -3.81
C TYR A 124 -5.38 12.27 -3.38
N ASP A 125 -5.94 12.96 -2.37
CA ASP A 125 -7.29 12.76 -1.84
C ASP A 125 -7.55 11.30 -1.38
N LEU A 126 -6.50 10.59 -0.94
CA LEU A 126 -6.58 9.23 -0.45
C LEU A 126 -6.57 9.18 1.09
N PRO A 127 -7.24 8.20 1.72
CA PRO A 127 -7.27 8.05 3.16
C PRO A 127 -5.93 7.51 3.70
N THR A 128 -5.51 8.03 4.85
CA THR A 128 -4.33 7.52 5.59
C THR A 128 -4.70 6.62 6.75
N GLU A 129 -5.97 6.58 7.11
CA GLU A 129 -6.53 5.78 8.20
C GLU A 129 -7.97 5.37 7.85
N VAL A 130 -8.53 4.45 8.58
CA VAL A 130 -9.92 3.99 8.47
C VAL A 130 -10.58 3.98 9.84
N ASP A 131 -11.91 4.11 9.88
CA ASP A 131 -12.65 4.14 11.15
C ASP A 131 -12.68 2.77 11.87
N ALA A 132 -12.41 1.67 11.14
CA ALA A 132 -12.39 0.34 11.73
C ALA A 132 -11.19 0.15 12.66
N PRO A 133 -11.39 -0.37 13.88
CA PRO A 133 -10.29 -0.72 14.76
C PRO A 133 -9.37 -1.76 14.10
N VAL A 134 -8.06 -1.60 14.23
CA VAL A 134 -7.07 -2.56 13.69
C VAL A 134 -7.32 -3.97 14.21
N ALA A 135 -7.77 -4.11 15.45
CA ALA A 135 -8.11 -5.40 16.05
C ALA A 135 -9.25 -6.16 15.32
N GLU A 136 -10.13 -5.44 14.60
CA GLU A 136 -11.19 -6.05 13.78
C GLU A 136 -10.72 -6.33 12.34
N LEU A 137 -9.73 -5.59 11.84
CA LEU A 137 -9.14 -5.80 10.51
C LEU A 137 -8.18 -6.99 10.48
N VAL A 138 -7.34 -7.13 11.51
CA VAL A 138 -6.30 -8.16 11.54
C VAL A 138 -6.83 -9.59 11.33
N PRO A 139 -7.97 -10.02 11.93
CA PRO A 139 -8.53 -11.33 11.65
C PRO A 139 -8.89 -11.58 10.18
N LEU A 140 -9.13 -10.51 9.41
CA LEU A 140 -9.47 -10.56 7.99
C LEU A 140 -8.23 -10.65 7.08
N CYS A 141 -7.03 -10.38 7.60
CA CYS A 141 -5.77 -10.52 6.85
C CYS A 141 -5.42 -11.99 6.49
N GLY A 142 -6.10 -12.96 7.07
CA GLY A 142 -5.90 -14.38 6.81
C GLY A 142 -7.19 -15.05 6.36
N ASN A 143 -7.34 -15.34 5.07
CA ASN A 143 -8.55 -15.93 4.48
C ASN A 143 -8.88 -17.37 4.93
N ASP A 144 -8.23 -17.93 5.97
CA ASP A 144 -8.50 -19.30 6.39
C ASP A 144 -8.45 -19.45 7.92
N LYS A 145 -9.64 -19.63 8.51
CA LYS A 145 -9.86 -19.88 9.95
C LYS A 145 -9.10 -21.11 10.51
N LYS A 146 -8.40 -21.87 9.67
CA LYS A 146 -7.58 -23.04 10.05
C LYS A 146 -6.10 -22.68 10.30
N ARG A 147 -5.68 -21.42 10.21
CA ARG A 147 -4.26 -21.01 10.20
C ARG A 147 -3.76 -20.34 11.49
N ALA A 148 -4.28 -20.64 12.65
CA ALA A 148 -3.70 -20.11 13.91
C ALA A 148 -2.19 -20.44 14.09
N SER A 149 -1.66 -21.44 13.36
CA SER A 149 -0.24 -21.82 13.32
C SER A 149 0.48 -21.44 12.02
N ALA A 150 -0.21 -20.82 11.04
CA ALA A 150 0.39 -20.45 9.76
C ALA A 150 1.13 -19.11 9.88
N SER A 151 2.30 -19.03 9.22
CA SER A 151 3.02 -17.77 9.06
C SER A 151 2.32 -16.88 8.04
N LEU A 152 2.12 -15.61 8.39
CA LEU A 152 1.69 -14.57 7.48
C LEU A 152 2.93 -13.94 6.85
N ARG A 153 2.93 -13.84 5.52
CA ARG A 153 3.92 -13.04 4.78
C ARG A 153 3.31 -11.67 4.48
N PHE A 154 4.06 -10.62 4.73
CA PHE A 154 3.66 -9.24 4.51
C PHE A 154 4.85 -8.41 4.06
N ILE A 155 4.57 -7.23 3.51
CA ILE A 155 5.59 -6.35 2.95
C ILE A 155 5.77 -5.15 3.86
N VAL A 156 7.02 -4.75 4.06
CA VAL A 156 7.41 -3.54 4.77
C VAL A 156 8.33 -2.69 3.90
N CYS A 157 8.31 -1.38 4.12
CA CYS A 157 9.20 -0.42 3.45
C CYS A 157 9.79 0.50 4.52
N GLU A 158 10.92 0.11 5.11
CA GLU A 158 11.62 0.94 6.11
C GLU A 158 12.41 2.09 5.48
N THR A 159 12.57 2.04 4.16
CA THR A 159 13.18 3.09 3.34
C THR A 159 12.37 3.23 2.06
N ILE A 160 12.13 4.46 1.62
CA ILE A 160 11.47 4.71 0.33
C ILE A 160 12.30 4.09 -0.80
N GLY A 161 11.63 3.47 -1.76
CA GLY A 161 12.25 2.79 -2.90
C GLY A 161 12.75 1.38 -2.57
N ARG A 162 12.53 0.88 -1.35
CA ARG A 162 13.00 -0.44 -0.94
C ARG A 162 11.98 -1.20 -0.11
N ALA A 163 11.41 -2.25 -0.70
CA ALA A 163 10.51 -3.18 -0.02
C ALA A 163 11.25 -4.42 0.49
N GLU A 164 10.77 -4.96 1.60
CA GLU A 164 11.23 -6.21 2.19
C GLU A 164 10.04 -7.13 2.48
N ILE A 165 10.21 -8.42 2.18
CA ILE A 165 9.23 -9.45 2.52
C ILE A 165 9.54 -9.94 3.93
N ARG A 166 8.57 -9.83 4.84
CA ARG A 166 8.67 -10.39 6.20
C ARG A 166 7.67 -11.51 6.40
N SER A 167 7.97 -12.38 7.34
CA SER A 167 7.10 -13.48 7.73
C SER A 167 7.13 -13.65 9.23
N MET A 168 5.96 -13.78 9.84
CA MET A 168 5.83 -14.14 11.26
C MET A 168 4.57 -14.96 11.49
N PRO A 169 4.46 -15.71 12.61
CA PRO A 169 3.22 -16.35 13.00
C PRO A 169 2.06 -15.36 13.04
N PHE A 170 0.89 -15.77 12.58
CA PHE A 170 -0.28 -14.88 12.53
C PHE A 170 -0.65 -14.30 13.92
N THR A 171 -0.47 -15.09 14.97
CA THR A 171 -0.72 -14.64 16.36
C THR A 171 0.24 -13.54 16.80
N GLU A 172 1.50 -13.58 16.35
CA GLU A 172 2.47 -12.53 16.62
C GLU A 172 2.16 -11.27 15.81
N PHE A 173 1.79 -11.42 14.54
CA PHE A 173 1.34 -10.32 13.69
C PHE A 173 0.12 -9.62 14.31
N ALA A 174 -0.86 -10.38 14.79
CA ALA A 174 -2.06 -9.84 15.43
C ALA A 174 -1.74 -9.06 16.71
N ALA A 175 -0.88 -9.60 17.56
CA ALA A 175 -0.44 -8.92 18.79
C ALA A 175 0.37 -7.64 18.47
N TRP A 176 1.25 -7.70 17.49
CA TRP A 176 2.05 -6.58 17.06
C TRP A 176 1.21 -5.45 16.47
N MET A 177 0.28 -5.75 15.56
CA MET A 177 -0.61 -4.74 14.97
C MET A 177 -1.58 -4.16 15.99
N GLY A 178 -2.10 -4.97 16.92
CA GLY A 178 -3.00 -4.51 18.00
C GLY A 178 -2.33 -3.55 19.00
N GLY A 179 -1.00 -3.55 19.11
CA GLY A 179 -0.23 -2.61 19.91
C GLY A 179 0.01 -1.24 19.24
N VAL A 180 -0.32 -1.09 17.97
CA VAL A 180 -0.10 0.15 17.19
C VAL A 180 -1.14 1.24 17.55
N ASP A 181 -2.32 0.83 18.03
CA ASP A 181 -3.41 1.73 18.43
C ASP A 181 -3.42 2.03 19.94
N ALA A 182 -2.48 1.47 20.70
CA ALA A 182 -2.33 1.68 22.14
C ALA A 182 -1.27 2.77 22.45
#